data_aceca553289ec2b5ab3dd7239ef7698e
#
_entry.id   aceca553289ec2b5ab3dd7239ef7698e
#
_cell.length_a   1.000
_cell.length_b   1.000
_cell.length_c   1.000
_cell.angle_alpha   90.00
_cell.angle_beta   90.00
_cell.angle_gamma   90.00
#
_symmetry.space_group_name_H-M   'P 1'
#
loop_
_entity.id
_entity.type
_entity.pdbx_description
1 polymer ?
#
loop_
_entity_poly.entity_id
_entity_poly.type
_entity_poly.pdbx_seq_one_letter_code
_entity_poly.pdbx_strand_id
1 'polypeptide(L)'
;MSRIGKKPIVVPKGVEVSINGPLVSVKGPKGALKREFPTSVKITREGDVLKCSIPENSEKEIRGYFGLVRSLVANMVTGVSTGFTRELEIVGIGYKAKQEGTKVVMNIGYSHPVVFEPPKEITLKVEGVNKILVSGIDKEMVGQIAANIRGVKPPEHYKGTGIRYSGEKVRIKEGKKLAA
;
A
#
# COMPACT_ATOMS: atom_id res chain seq x y z
N MET A 1 -23.81 -8.08 10.90
CA MET A 1 -22.88 -6.95 11.14
C MET A 1 -21.43 -7.35 10.88
N SER A 2 -20.58 -6.44 10.34
CA SER A 2 -19.16 -6.72 10.05
C SER A 2 -18.33 -6.88 11.32
N ARG A 3 -17.61 -8.01 11.45
CA ARG A 3 -16.66 -8.24 12.56
C ARG A 3 -15.47 -7.26 12.50
N ILE A 4 -15.08 -6.84 11.30
CA ILE A 4 -13.99 -5.87 11.07
C ILE A 4 -14.43 -4.49 11.56
N GLY A 5 -15.64 -4.04 11.20
CA GLY A 5 -16.16 -2.72 11.59
C GLY A 5 -16.29 -2.51 13.11
N LYS A 6 -16.62 -3.57 13.86
CA LYS A 6 -16.74 -3.52 15.33
C LYS A 6 -15.40 -3.46 16.08
N LYS A 7 -14.29 -3.83 15.41
CA LYS A 7 -12.97 -3.88 16.07
C LYS A 7 -12.48 -2.46 16.39
N PRO A 8 -12.18 -2.13 17.64
CA PRO A 8 -11.68 -0.81 18.03
C PRO A 8 -10.33 -0.54 17.35
N ILE A 9 -10.01 0.75 17.16
CA ILE A 9 -8.73 1.22 16.62
C ILE A 9 -8.00 1.91 17.75
N VAL A 10 -6.87 1.37 18.16
CA VAL A 10 -6.00 1.98 19.18
C VAL A 10 -5.17 3.07 18.51
N VAL A 11 -5.19 4.26 19.08
CA VAL A 11 -4.39 5.40 18.64
C VAL A 11 -3.08 5.38 19.43
N PRO A 12 -1.92 5.18 18.78
CA PRO A 12 -0.65 5.18 19.48
C PRO A 12 -0.27 6.57 19.99
N LYS A 13 0.56 6.64 21.01
CA LYS A 13 1.10 7.89 21.57
C LYS A 13 1.80 8.71 20.47
N GLY A 14 1.53 10.00 20.41
CA GLY A 14 2.08 10.90 19.39
C GLY A 14 1.25 11.00 18.11
N VAL A 15 0.07 10.38 18.05
CA VAL A 15 -0.89 10.53 16.95
C VAL A 15 -2.09 11.33 17.41
N GLU A 16 -2.35 12.44 16.75
CA GLU A 16 -3.54 13.29 16.96
C GLU A 16 -4.60 12.95 15.91
N VAL A 17 -5.82 12.75 16.35
CA VAL A 17 -6.97 12.51 15.47
C VAL A 17 -8.01 13.59 15.71
N SER A 18 -8.35 14.33 14.67
CA SER A 18 -9.46 15.29 14.67
C SER A 18 -10.56 14.84 13.72
N ILE A 19 -11.79 14.89 14.21
CA ILE A 19 -12.98 14.44 13.49
C ILE A 19 -13.90 15.65 13.35
N ASN A 20 -14.08 16.13 12.12
CA ASN A 20 -14.92 17.27 11.80
C ASN A 20 -16.03 16.80 10.83
N GLY A 21 -17.09 16.23 11.40
CA GLY A 21 -18.16 15.64 10.59
C GLY A 21 -17.66 14.48 9.72
N PRO A 22 -17.78 14.57 8.39
CA PRO A 22 -17.30 13.55 7.47
C PRO A 22 -15.77 13.55 7.29
N LEU A 23 -15.10 14.66 7.61
CA LEU A 23 -13.66 14.82 7.45
C LEU A 23 -12.90 14.31 8.67
N VAL A 24 -12.07 13.31 8.46
CA VAL A 24 -11.12 12.81 9.46
C VAL A 24 -9.71 13.22 9.09
N SER A 25 -9.04 13.87 10.02
CA SER A 25 -7.64 14.26 9.89
C SER A 25 -6.81 13.57 10.96
N VAL A 26 -5.76 12.89 10.54
CA VAL A 26 -4.84 12.18 11.42
C VAL A 26 -3.45 12.73 11.22
N LYS A 27 -2.83 13.22 12.30
CA LYS A 27 -1.48 13.79 12.32
C LYS A 27 -0.59 12.95 13.22
N GLY A 28 0.62 12.65 12.76
CA GLY A 28 1.59 11.85 13.50
C GLY A 28 3.02 12.20 13.16
N PRO A 29 4.00 11.45 13.69
CA PRO A 29 5.43 11.74 13.52
C PRO A 29 5.91 11.68 12.07
N LYS A 30 5.24 10.89 11.21
CA LYS A 30 5.63 10.78 9.78
C LYS A 30 4.91 11.74 8.86
N GLY A 31 3.86 12.42 9.33
CA GLY A 31 3.12 13.39 8.54
C GLY A 31 1.65 13.45 8.93
N ALA A 32 0.82 13.99 8.04
CA ALA A 32 -0.61 14.14 8.26
C ALA A 32 -1.38 13.61 7.04
N LEU A 33 -2.47 12.91 7.30
CA LEU A 33 -3.42 12.45 6.30
C LEU A 33 -4.80 13.03 6.59
N LYS A 34 -5.52 13.37 5.52
CA LYS A 34 -6.91 13.83 5.60
C LYS A 34 -7.74 13.02 4.62
N ARG A 35 -8.90 12.56 5.06
CA ARG A 35 -9.84 11.84 4.19
C ARG A 35 -11.27 12.14 4.60
N GLU A 36 -12.11 12.25 3.60
CA GLU A 36 -13.55 12.42 3.77
C GLU A 36 -14.24 11.05 3.70
N PHE A 37 -15.15 10.80 4.63
CA PHE A 37 -15.89 9.56 4.76
C PHE A 37 -17.39 9.78 4.62
N PRO A 38 -18.16 8.76 4.21
CA PRO A 38 -19.60 8.84 4.16
C PRO A 38 -20.19 9.17 5.53
N THR A 39 -21.13 10.10 5.58
CA THR A 39 -21.83 10.53 6.82
C THR A 39 -22.68 9.44 7.48
N SER A 40 -22.96 8.36 6.74
CA SER A 40 -23.69 7.18 7.23
C SER A 40 -22.95 6.39 8.31
N VAL A 41 -21.62 6.58 8.44
CA VAL A 41 -20.80 5.92 9.46
C VAL A 41 -20.32 6.98 10.45
N LYS A 42 -20.71 6.86 11.72
CA LYS A 42 -20.22 7.74 12.78
C LYS A 42 -18.89 7.21 13.32
N ILE A 43 -17.92 8.11 13.44
CA ILE A 43 -16.62 7.81 14.06
C ILE A 43 -16.58 8.57 15.38
N THR A 44 -16.36 7.87 16.47
CA THR A 44 -16.26 8.44 17.82
C THR A 44 -14.91 8.13 18.42
N ARG A 45 -14.38 9.08 19.19
CA ARG A 45 -13.14 8.91 19.95
C ARG A 45 -13.47 8.76 21.42
N GLU A 46 -13.03 7.68 22.02
CA GLU A 46 -13.13 7.41 23.46
C GLU A 46 -11.70 7.26 24.03
N GLY A 47 -11.16 8.34 24.56
CA GLY A 47 -9.77 8.37 25.03
C GLY A 47 -8.78 8.07 23.90
N ASP A 48 -8.06 6.96 24.02
CA ASP A 48 -7.07 6.51 23.03
C ASP A 48 -7.63 5.48 22.03
N VAL A 49 -8.94 5.36 21.94
CA VAL A 49 -9.59 4.38 21.06
C VAL A 49 -10.60 5.07 20.16
N LEU A 50 -10.54 4.73 18.86
CA LEU A 50 -11.57 5.13 17.90
C LEU A 50 -12.53 3.97 17.67
N LYS A 51 -13.82 4.28 17.68
CA LYS A 51 -14.89 3.33 17.36
C LYS A 51 -15.69 3.87 16.19
N CYS A 52 -16.03 2.98 15.28
CA CYS A 52 -17.00 3.26 14.22
C CYS A 52 -18.36 2.69 14.62
N SER A 53 -19.43 3.39 14.30
CA SER A 53 -20.81 2.95 14.55
C SER A 53 -21.70 3.28 13.36
N ILE A 54 -22.72 2.45 13.16
CA ILE A 54 -23.80 2.63 12.18
C ILE A 54 -25.14 2.42 12.87
N PRO A 55 -26.23 3.02 12.40
CA PRO A 55 -27.58 2.76 12.91
C PRO A 55 -27.92 1.27 12.78
N GLU A 56 -28.70 0.74 13.74
CA GLU A 56 -29.01 -0.71 13.80
C GLU A 56 -29.77 -1.21 12.57
N ASN A 57 -30.68 -0.42 12.02
CA ASN A 57 -31.50 -0.75 10.84
C ASN A 57 -30.88 -0.23 9.53
N SER A 58 -29.55 -0.21 9.43
CA SER A 58 -28.86 0.28 8.25
C SER A 58 -29.06 -0.64 7.05
N GLU A 59 -29.18 -0.05 5.87
CA GLU A 59 -29.21 -0.74 4.56
C GLU A 59 -27.95 -1.57 4.32
N LYS A 60 -28.04 -2.53 3.39
CA LYS A 60 -26.94 -3.45 3.06
C LYS A 60 -25.68 -2.71 2.62
N GLU A 61 -25.85 -1.61 1.89
CA GLU A 61 -24.73 -0.76 1.41
C GLU A 61 -24.00 -0.07 2.57
N ILE A 62 -24.72 0.51 3.52
CA ILE A 62 -24.15 1.16 4.71
C ILE A 62 -23.37 0.16 5.56
N ARG A 63 -23.84 -1.10 5.64
CA ARG A 63 -23.09 -2.17 6.32
C ARG A 63 -21.76 -2.49 5.62
N GLY A 64 -21.69 -2.33 4.30
CA GLY A 64 -20.45 -2.44 3.53
C GLY A 64 -19.45 -1.33 3.89
N TYR A 65 -19.92 -0.08 3.94
CA TYR A 65 -19.06 1.07 4.31
C TYR A 65 -18.51 0.99 5.74
N PHE A 66 -19.24 0.36 6.65
CA PHE A 66 -18.81 0.23 8.06
C PHE A 66 -17.42 -0.42 8.20
N GLY A 67 -17.19 -1.54 7.51
CA GLY A 67 -15.89 -2.22 7.53
C GLY A 67 -14.82 -1.46 6.74
N LEU A 68 -15.21 -0.84 5.63
CA LEU A 68 -14.32 -0.02 4.79
C LEU A 68 -13.77 1.19 5.56
N VAL A 69 -14.66 2.02 6.11
CA VAL A 69 -14.30 3.23 6.88
C VAL A 69 -13.37 2.86 8.03
N ARG A 70 -13.73 1.84 8.82
CA ARG A 70 -12.88 1.37 9.92
C ARG A 70 -11.48 0.98 9.44
N SER A 71 -11.37 0.26 8.33
CA SER A 71 -10.08 -0.19 7.81
C SER A 71 -9.25 0.98 7.28
N LEU A 72 -9.89 1.95 6.62
CA LEU A 72 -9.21 3.15 6.11
C LEU A 72 -8.70 4.03 7.26
N VAL A 73 -9.52 4.26 8.30
CA VAL A 73 -9.08 5.02 9.50
C VAL A 73 -7.91 4.31 10.20
N ALA A 74 -7.97 2.98 10.33
CA ALA A 74 -6.86 2.21 10.91
C ALA A 74 -5.58 2.33 10.05
N ASN A 75 -5.71 2.30 8.72
CA ASN A 75 -4.58 2.52 7.82
C ASN A 75 -4.00 3.93 7.97
N MET A 76 -4.83 4.98 8.12
CA MET A 76 -4.37 6.35 8.35
C MET A 76 -3.56 6.44 9.65
N VAL A 77 -4.08 5.88 10.76
CA VAL A 77 -3.38 5.86 12.06
C VAL A 77 -2.04 5.13 11.96
N THR A 78 -2.01 3.97 11.35
CA THR A 78 -0.77 3.20 11.13
C THR A 78 0.19 3.94 10.21
N GLY A 79 -0.32 4.55 9.14
CA GLY A 79 0.49 5.25 8.16
C GLY A 79 1.25 6.44 8.75
N VAL A 80 0.58 7.28 9.54
CA VAL A 80 1.24 8.45 10.17
C VAL A 80 2.14 8.07 11.35
N SER A 81 1.96 6.88 11.95
CA SER A 81 2.80 6.40 13.05
C SER A 81 4.02 5.65 12.54
N THR A 82 3.84 4.51 11.91
CA THR A 82 4.91 3.61 11.46
C THR A 82 5.21 3.74 9.97
N GLY A 83 4.21 4.16 9.16
CA GLY A 83 4.25 4.17 7.71
C GLY A 83 4.07 2.77 7.10
N PHE A 84 4.06 2.74 5.77
CA PHE A 84 3.97 1.51 5.00
C PHE A 84 5.17 1.36 4.11
N THR A 85 5.63 0.12 3.96
CA THR A 85 6.72 -0.25 3.05
C THR A 85 6.30 -1.46 2.24
N ARG A 86 6.61 -1.43 0.95
CA ARG A 86 6.48 -2.57 0.04
C ARG A 86 7.82 -2.82 -0.62
N GLU A 87 8.25 -4.06 -0.60
CA GLU A 87 9.50 -4.51 -1.19
C GLU A 87 9.20 -5.24 -2.50
N LEU A 88 9.92 -4.85 -3.55
CA LEU A 88 9.88 -5.46 -4.86
C LEU A 88 11.25 -6.05 -5.19
N GLU A 89 11.26 -7.22 -5.82
CA GLU A 89 12.44 -7.92 -6.28
C GLU A 89 12.48 -7.97 -7.80
N ILE A 90 13.62 -7.64 -8.36
CA ILE A 90 13.87 -7.74 -9.79
C ILE A 90 14.63 -9.05 -10.03
N VAL A 91 14.03 -9.94 -10.82
CA VAL A 91 14.61 -11.24 -11.14
C VAL A 91 14.87 -11.33 -12.64
N GLY A 92 16.11 -11.59 -13.00
CA GLY A 92 16.52 -11.73 -14.41
C GLY A 92 18.02 -11.52 -14.58
N ILE A 93 18.61 -12.23 -15.53
CA ILE A 93 20.04 -12.08 -15.86
C ILE A 93 20.25 -10.70 -16.49
N GLY A 94 21.16 -9.91 -15.92
CA GLY A 94 21.47 -8.57 -16.40
C GLY A 94 20.46 -7.48 -16.02
N TYR A 95 19.38 -7.81 -15.28
CA TYR A 95 18.42 -6.82 -14.79
C TYR A 95 19.01 -6.06 -13.60
N LYS A 96 18.86 -4.74 -13.62
CA LYS A 96 19.43 -3.85 -12.61
C LYS A 96 18.50 -2.68 -12.35
N ALA A 97 18.46 -2.23 -11.10
CA ALA A 97 17.89 -0.95 -10.71
C ALA A 97 19.01 -0.05 -10.16
N LYS A 98 18.95 1.22 -10.50
CA LYS A 98 19.81 2.27 -9.94
C LYS A 98 18.97 3.40 -9.43
N GLN A 99 19.38 3.99 -8.34
CA GLN A 99 18.75 5.20 -7.82
C GLN A 99 19.48 6.43 -8.38
N GLU A 100 18.73 7.35 -8.96
CA GLU A 100 19.22 8.64 -9.43
C GLU A 100 18.43 9.76 -8.76
N GLY A 101 18.94 10.23 -7.63
CA GLY A 101 18.22 11.19 -6.77
C GLY A 101 16.93 10.58 -6.24
N THR A 102 15.78 11.14 -6.61
CA THR A 102 14.45 10.65 -6.23
C THR A 102 13.89 9.60 -7.20
N LYS A 103 14.44 9.50 -8.41
CA LYS A 103 14.00 8.59 -9.46
C LYS A 103 14.69 7.24 -9.35
N VAL A 104 14.02 6.21 -9.86
CA VAL A 104 14.61 4.87 -10.02
C VAL A 104 14.68 4.56 -11.51
N VAL A 105 15.89 4.24 -11.96
CA VAL A 105 16.19 3.83 -13.34
C VAL A 105 16.35 2.32 -13.35
N MET A 106 15.54 1.64 -14.15
CA MET A 106 15.51 0.19 -14.25
C MET A 106 15.92 -0.28 -15.65
N ASN A 107 16.93 -1.14 -15.70
CA ASN A 107 17.30 -1.90 -16.89
C ASN A 107 16.75 -3.31 -16.75
N ILE A 108 15.65 -3.59 -17.41
CA ILE A 108 14.85 -4.83 -17.24
C ILE A 108 14.62 -5.57 -18.56
N GLY A 109 15.61 -5.48 -19.47
CA GLY A 109 15.59 -6.15 -20.77
C GLY A 109 14.70 -5.50 -21.81
N TYR A 110 14.48 -4.20 -21.72
CA TYR A 110 13.98 -3.35 -22.80
C TYR A 110 15.14 -2.66 -23.52
N SER A 111 14.92 -2.18 -24.74
CA SER A 111 15.89 -1.45 -25.54
C SER A 111 16.31 -0.10 -24.94
N HIS A 112 15.48 0.43 -24.03
CA HIS A 112 15.73 1.68 -23.30
C HIS A 112 15.55 1.47 -21.79
N PRO A 113 16.25 2.22 -20.94
CA PRO A 113 16.04 2.18 -19.52
C PRO A 113 14.65 2.75 -19.17
N VAL A 114 13.98 2.14 -18.20
CA VAL A 114 12.70 2.63 -17.70
C VAL A 114 12.95 3.49 -16.47
N VAL A 115 12.55 4.76 -16.56
CA VAL A 115 12.67 5.73 -15.47
C VAL A 115 11.34 5.84 -14.75
N PHE A 116 11.34 5.67 -13.44
CA PHE A 116 10.16 5.83 -12.60
C PHE A 116 10.36 7.00 -11.64
N GLU A 117 9.46 7.98 -11.72
CA GLU A 117 9.41 9.15 -10.83
C GLU A 117 8.31 8.94 -9.79
N PRO A 118 8.64 8.91 -8.48
CA PRO A 118 7.64 8.82 -7.44
C PRO A 118 6.94 10.17 -7.23
N PRO A 119 5.65 10.18 -6.83
CA PRO A 119 5.01 11.38 -6.32
C PRO A 119 5.66 11.84 -5.00
N LYS A 120 5.46 13.11 -4.62
CA LYS A 120 6.12 13.74 -3.47
C LYS A 120 5.94 13.02 -2.12
N GLU A 121 4.86 12.24 -1.98
CA GLU A 121 4.51 11.55 -0.73
C GLU A 121 5.12 10.14 -0.63
N ILE A 122 5.77 9.66 -1.69
CA ILE A 122 6.36 8.32 -1.76
C ILE A 122 7.87 8.42 -1.89
N THR A 123 8.56 7.64 -1.08
CA THR A 123 10.01 7.50 -1.17
C THR A 123 10.35 6.15 -1.79
N LEU A 124 11.15 6.19 -2.85
CA LEU A 124 11.73 4.99 -3.45
C LEU A 124 13.18 4.88 -2.98
N LYS A 125 13.57 3.67 -2.59
CA LYS A 125 14.97 3.32 -2.28
C LYS A 125 15.34 2.06 -3.02
N VAL A 126 16.53 2.04 -3.61
CA VAL A 126 17.10 0.82 -4.21
C VAL A 126 18.09 0.23 -3.23
N GLU A 127 17.87 -1.01 -2.82
CA GLU A 127 18.79 -1.77 -1.99
C GLU A 127 19.54 -2.80 -2.83
N GLY A 128 20.84 -2.61 -2.92
CA GLY A 128 21.67 -3.41 -3.83
C GLY A 128 21.37 -3.11 -5.29
N VAL A 129 21.17 -4.15 -6.09
CA VAL A 129 20.95 -4.05 -7.54
C VAL A 129 19.55 -4.52 -7.95
N ASN A 130 18.91 -5.33 -7.10
CA ASN A 130 17.73 -6.11 -7.44
C ASN A 130 16.52 -5.82 -6.56
N LYS A 131 16.63 -4.97 -5.53
CA LYS A 131 15.54 -4.69 -4.61
C LYS A 131 15.12 -3.23 -4.66
N ILE A 132 13.83 -3.00 -4.73
CA ILE A 132 13.22 -1.66 -4.68
C ILE A 132 12.28 -1.62 -3.48
N LEU A 133 12.53 -0.70 -2.56
CA LEU A 133 11.65 -0.39 -1.44
C LEU A 133 10.78 0.81 -1.79
N VAL A 134 9.48 0.62 -1.69
CA VAL A 134 8.46 1.68 -1.85
C VAL A 134 7.92 2.00 -0.48
N SER A 135 8.15 3.20 0.02
CA SER A 135 7.71 3.62 1.35
C SER A 135 6.91 4.92 1.31
N GLY A 136 5.94 5.03 2.21
CA GLY A 136 5.07 6.21 2.30
C GLY A 136 4.12 6.14 3.48
N ILE A 137 3.36 7.22 3.67
CA ILE A 137 2.38 7.38 4.75
C ILE A 137 1.03 6.75 4.33
N ASP A 138 0.66 6.90 3.06
CA ASP A 138 -0.60 6.37 2.55
C ASP A 138 -0.41 4.97 1.96
N LYS A 139 -1.11 3.99 2.56
CA LYS A 139 -1.10 2.59 2.12
C LYS A 139 -1.59 2.42 0.68
N GLU A 140 -2.58 3.20 0.28
CA GLU A 140 -3.18 3.16 -1.05
C GLU A 140 -2.15 3.59 -2.10
N MET A 141 -1.50 4.73 -1.87
CA MET A 141 -0.45 5.25 -2.75
C MET A 141 0.77 4.33 -2.83
N VAL A 142 1.25 3.82 -1.68
CA VAL A 142 2.35 2.85 -1.64
C VAL A 142 2.00 1.59 -2.44
N GLY A 143 0.78 1.08 -2.28
CA GLY A 143 0.31 -0.10 -3.02
C GLY A 143 0.19 0.15 -4.52
N GLN A 144 -0.36 1.30 -4.91
CA GLN A 144 -0.52 1.67 -6.32
C GLN A 144 0.82 1.84 -7.01
N ILE A 145 1.76 2.56 -6.38
CA ILE A 145 3.10 2.76 -6.96
C ILE A 145 3.87 1.44 -7.09
N ALA A 146 3.79 0.58 -6.06
CA ALA A 146 4.39 -0.75 -6.14
C ALA A 146 3.77 -1.60 -7.26
N ALA A 147 2.45 -1.54 -7.44
CA ALA A 147 1.77 -2.22 -8.53
C ALA A 147 2.17 -1.67 -9.91
N ASN A 148 2.31 -0.35 -10.05
CA ASN A 148 2.75 0.28 -11.28
C ASN A 148 4.16 -0.16 -11.65
N ILE A 149 5.11 -0.15 -10.69
CA ILE A 149 6.48 -0.64 -10.91
C ILE A 149 6.47 -2.11 -11.32
N ARG A 150 5.71 -2.97 -10.62
CA ARG A 150 5.57 -4.38 -10.99
C ARG A 150 4.92 -4.56 -12.38
N GLY A 151 3.96 -3.71 -12.73
CA GLY A 151 3.26 -3.74 -14.02
C GLY A 151 4.15 -3.41 -15.21
N VAL A 152 5.28 -2.71 -15.01
CA VAL A 152 6.25 -2.43 -16.09
C VAL A 152 6.80 -3.72 -16.70
N LYS A 153 7.13 -4.71 -15.87
CA LYS A 153 7.55 -6.03 -16.33
C LYS A 153 7.09 -7.11 -15.34
N PRO A 154 5.86 -7.61 -15.49
CA PRO A 154 5.35 -8.66 -14.61
C PRO A 154 6.17 -9.93 -14.78
N PRO A 155 6.23 -10.79 -13.74
CA PRO A 155 7.01 -12.03 -13.79
C PRO A 155 6.49 -12.96 -14.88
N GLU A 156 7.39 -13.49 -15.69
CA GLU A 156 7.10 -14.43 -16.76
C GLU A 156 6.82 -15.83 -16.19
N HIS A 157 5.94 -16.57 -16.86
CA HIS A 157 5.50 -17.88 -16.39
C HIS A 157 6.49 -19.04 -16.63
N TYR A 158 7.53 -18.87 -17.45
CA TYR A 158 8.49 -19.94 -17.76
C TYR A 158 9.78 -19.83 -16.96
N LYS A 159 10.41 -18.66 -16.99
CA LYS A 159 11.68 -18.41 -16.30
C LYS A 159 11.50 -17.65 -14.99
N GLY A 160 10.31 -17.09 -14.72
CA GLY A 160 10.04 -16.28 -13.55
C GLY A 160 10.77 -14.92 -13.54
N THR A 161 11.29 -14.50 -14.72
CA THR A 161 11.98 -13.22 -14.87
C THR A 161 10.99 -12.07 -14.90
N GLY A 162 11.30 -10.98 -14.21
CA GLY A 162 10.44 -9.81 -14.11
C GLY A 162 10.52 -9.16 -12.73
N ILE A 163 9.60 -8.27 -12.44
CA ILE A 163 9.47 -7.59 -11.14
C ILE A 163 8.34 -8.27 -10.37
N ARG A 164 8.62 -8.70 -9.15
CA ARG A 164 7.66 -9.35 -8.24
C ARG A 164 7.70 -8.72 -6.85
N TYR A 165 6.67 -8.92 -6.07
CA TYR A 165 6.73 -8.59 -4.65
C TYR A 165 7.67 -9.56 -3.92
N SER A 166 8.35 -9.07 -2.88
CA SER A 166 9.15 -9.94 -2.02
C SER A 166 8.25 -11.03 -1.41
N GLY A 167 8.67 -12.30 -1.57
CA GLY A 167 7.89 -13.47 -1.14
C GLY A 167 6.73 -13.86 -2.07
N GLU A 168 6.54 -13.23 -3.22
CA GLU A 168 5.52 -13.63 -4.20
C GLU A 168 5.90 -14.97 -4.85
N LYS A 169 5.01 -15.96 -4.71
CA LYS A 169 5.14 -17.25 -5.40
C LYS A 169 4.60 -17.14 -6.83
N VAL A 170 5.50 -17.04 -7.79
CA VAL A 170 5.14 -17.03 -9.21
C VAL A 170 4.84 -18.45 -9.65
N ARG A 171 3.69 -18.65 -10.33
CA ARG A 171 3.37 -19.93 -10.96
C ARG A 171 4.23 -20.11 -12.21
N ILE A 172 5.21 -20.99 -12.13
CA ILE A 172 6.07 -21.36 -13.25
C ILE A 172 5.46 -22.57 -13.96
N LYS A 173 5.32 -22.48 -15.27
CA LYS A 173 4.90 -23.60 -16.14
C LYS A 173 6.12 -24.39 -16.55
N GLU A 174 6.00 -25.71 -16.53
CA GLU A 174 7.04 -26.56 -17.13
C GLU A 174 7.06 -26.37 -18.64
N GLY A 175 8.22 -26.11 -19.19
CA GLY A 175 8.44 -26.11 -20.65
C GLY A 175 8.19 -27.52 -21.23
N LYS A 176 7.84 -27.60 -22.49
CA LYS A 176 7.74 -28.91 -23.18
C LYS A 176 9.10 -29.60 -23.08
N LYS A 177 9.14 -30.75 -22.40
CA LYS A 177 10.27 -31.66 -22.50
C LYS A 177 10.23 -32.26 -23.91
N LEU A 178 11.27 -32.03 -24.72
CA LEU A 178 11.47 -32.82 -25.92
C LEU A 178 11.57 -34.27 -25.44
N ALA A 179 10.64 -35.09 -25.86
CA ALA A 179 10.79 -36.55 -25.72
C ALA A 179 12.03 -36.95 -26.51
N ALA A 180 13.04 -37.44 -25.79
CA ALA A 180 14.20 -38.06 -26.37
C ALA A 180 13.81 -39.45 -26.94
#